data_95cdc44f598a94d37dac413b6476df5b
#
_entry.id   95cdc44f598a94d37dac413b6476df5b
#
_cell.length_a   1.000
_cell.length_b   1.000
_cell.length_c   1.000
_cell.angle_alpha   90.00
_cell.angle_beta   90.00
_cell.angle_gamma   90.00
#
_symmetry.space_group_name_H-M   'P 1'
#
loop_
_entity.id
_entity.type
_entity.pdbx_description
1 polymer ?
#
loop_
_entity_poly.entity_id
_entity_poly.type
_entity_poly.pdbx_seq_one_letter_code
_entity_poly.pdbx_strand_id
1 'polypeptide(L)'
;TYTSSNNTATLTTTNSAGCDNVATLNLIINYSTTSLDNVGTHCYTYTWIDGLTYTTSNNTATYTSTNAAGCDNVATLNLTISNSTTSTDTQVTCDTYTWLDGVTYTISNNTATWTTTNSLGCDNIATLNLTINNSTTSTDNVGVNCDSYTWIDGVTYTTSNNSATFTSTNAAGCDNVATLNLTINNSTTSTDNVGMHCDSYTWLDGNTYTNSNNTATYTSTNAAGCDNVATLDLTINNSTSSSFSISECY
;
A
#
# COMPACT_ATOMS: atom_id res chain seq x y z
N THR A 1 -7.92 83.40 13.18
CA THR A 1 -7.91 81.96 13.47
C THR A 1 -6.47 81.47 13.42
N TYR A 2 -6.04 80.76 14.45
CA TYR A 2 -4.68 80.20 14.53
C TYR A 2 -4.84 78.66 14.26
N THR A 3 -3.93 78.12 13.48
CA THR A 3 -3.86 76.67 13.16
C THR A 3 -2.61 76.01 13.77
N SER A 4 -1.78 76.73 14.45
CA SER A 4 -0.61 76.31 15.21
C SER A 4 -0.50 77.05 16.51
N SER A 5 0.24 76.55 17.48
CA SER A 5 0.52 77.19 18.75
C SER A 5 1.14 78.56 18.50
N ASN A 6 0.73 79.52 19.28
CA ASN A 6 1.21 80.88 19.15
C ASN A 6 1.35 81.53 20.54
N ASN A 7 2.54 82.05 20.87
CA ASN A 7 2.86 82.69 22.11
C ASN A 7 3.51 84.11 21.90
N THR A 8 3.43 84.65 20.66
CA THR A 8 4.02 85.93 20.27
C THR A 8 2.98 86.96 19.79
N ALA A 9 1.75 86.52 19.46
CA ALA A 9 0.71 87.42 19.02
C ALA A 9 0.29 88.30 20.17
N THR A 10 0.20 89.61 19.90
CA THR A 10 -0.21 90.61 20.86
C THR A 10 -1.47 91.36 20.40
N LEU A 11 -2.29 91.73 21.33
CA LEU A 11 -3.40 92.65 21.17
C LEU A 11 -3.12 93.91 22.01
N THR A 12 -2.97 95.00 21.34
CA THR A 12 -2.81 96.33 22.02
C THR A 12 -4.17 97.05 22.10
N THR A 13 -4.58 97.40 23.26
CA THR A 13 -5.75 98.25 23.53
C THR A 13 -5.31 99.41 24.32
N THR A 14 -6.10 100.49 24.39
CA THR A 14 -5.78 101.68 25.18
C THR A 14 -6.51 101.60 26.54
N ASN A 15 -5.81 101.80 27.63
CA ASN A 15 -6.41 101.84 28.97
C ASN A 15 -7.14 103.17 29.23
N SER A 16 -7.83 103.33 30.35
CA SER A 16 -8.64 104.46 30.72
C SER A 16 -7.81 105.75 30.93
N ALA A 17 -6.46 105.64 31.05
CA ALA A 17 -5.50 106.78 31.17
C ALA A 17 -4.86 107.14 29.82
N GLY A 18 -5.29 106.50 28.66
CA GLY A 18 -4.75 106.80 27.35
C GLY A 18 -3.44 106.01 27.01
N CYS A 19 -2.97 105.14 27.87
CA CYS A 19 -1.74 104.40 27.65
C CYS A 19 -2.05 103.03 27.06
N ASP A 20 -1.09 102.40 26.34
CA ASP A 20 -1.21 101.05 25.74
C ASP A 20 -1.35 99.99 26.83
N ASN A 21 -2.31 99.13 26.60
CA ASN A 21 -2.46 97.83 27.33
C ASN A 21 -2.25 96.70 26.34
N VAL A 22 -1.12 96.03 26.51
CA VAL A 22 -0.70 94.96 25.60
C VAL A 22 -0.98 93.58 26.23
N ALA A 23 -1.86 92.85 25.62
CA ALA A 23 -2.12 91.39 25.97
C ALA A 23 -1.37 90.53 25.01
N THR A 24 -0.59 89.54 25.51
CA THR A 24 0.09 88.58 24.73
C THR A 24 -0.70 87.24 24.76
N LEU A 25 -0.92 86.70 23.61
CA LEU A 25 -1.59 85.36 23.47
C LEU A 25 -0.61 84.28 23.88
N ASN A 26 -1.08 83.35 24.72
CA ASN A 26 -0.41 82.10 24.99
C ASN A 26 -1.36 80.96 24.56
N LEU A 27 -1.21 80.55 23.30
CA LEU A 27 -2.06 79.55 22.69
C LEU A 27 -1.24 78.26 22.43
N ILE A 28 -1.66 77.12 23.00
CA ILE A 28 -1.14 75.83 22.71
C ILE A 28 -2.22 75.12 21.95
N ILE A 29 -1.92 74.66 20.72
CA ILE A 29 -2.77 73.85 19.91
C ILE A 29 -2.18 72.42 19.89
N ASN A 30 -2.89 71.47 20.43
CA ASN A 30 -2.59 70.05 20.38
C ASN A 30 -3.35 69.42 19.21
N TYR A 31 -2.78 68.37 18.70
CA TYR A 31 -3.35 67.64 17.53
C TYR A 31 -3.77 66.26 17.91
N SER A 32 -4.81 65.78 17.24
CA SER A 32 -5.17 64.36 17.19
C SER A 32 -4.05 63.55 16.54
N THR A 33 -3.90 62.31 16.97
CA THR A 33 -2.90 61.37 16.45
C THR A 33 -3.60 60.14 15.85
N THR A 34 -2.94 59.49 14.91
CA THR A 34 -3.38 58.21 14.34
C THR A 34 -2.28 57.19 14.50
N SER A 35 -2.66 55.92 14.69
CA SER A 35 -1.75 54.80 14.76
C SER A 35 -2.32 53.62 14.01
N LEU A 36 -1.45 52.72 13.53
CA LEU A 36 -1.81 51.41 12.99
C LEU A 36 -1.45 50.36 14.02
N ASP A 37 -2.44 49.59 14.46
CA ASP A 37 -2.24 48.49 15.38
C ASP A 37 -2.11 47.20 14.61
N ASN A 38 -0.86 46.79 14.37
CA ASN A 38 -0.51 45.56 13.67
C ASN A 38 -0.54 44.38 14.64
N VAL A 39 -1.66 43.70 14.77
CA VAL A 39 -1.81 42.53 15.65
C VAL A 39 -1.40 41.25 14.98
N GLY A 40 -1.20 41.24 13.66
CA GLY A 40 -0.68 40.08 12.89
C GLY A 40 -1.75 39.05 12.54
N THR A 41 -1.32 37.80 12.47
CA THR A 41 -2.19 36.69 12.14
C THR A 41 -2.61 35.91 13.38
N HIS A 42 -3.90 35.70 13.53
CA HIS A 42 -4.51 34.87 14.59
C HIS A 42 -5.37 33.77 14.01
N CYS A 43 -5.47 32.66 14.75
CA CYS A 43 -6.29 31.54 14.35
C CYS A 43 -7.70 31.71 14.91
N TYR A 44 -8.71 31.59 14.06
CA TYR A 44 -10.13 31.60 14.38
C TYR A 44 -10.67 32.96 14.83
N THR A 45 -10.14 33.52 15.90
CA THR A 45 -10.69 34.74 16.52
C THR A 45 -9.60 35.62 17.15
N TYR A 46 -9.88 36.89 17.25
CA TYR A 46 -9.06 37.86 17.99
C TYR A 46 -9.97 38.89 18.66
N THR A 47 -9.78 39.16 19.93
CA THR A 47 -10.48 40.27 20.64
C THR A 47 -9.57 41.46 20.71
N TRP A 48 -9.98 42.59 20.08
CA TRP A 48 -9.21 43.82 20.03
C TRP A 48 -9.47 44.76 21.22
N ILE A 49 -8.78 45.87 21.28
CA ILE A 49 -8.87 46.90 22.36
C ILE A 49 -10.25 47.56 22.45
N ASP A 50 -11.07 47.47 21.38
CA ASP A 50 -12.45 47.96 21.38
C ASP A 50 -13.43 47.03 22.11
N GLY A 51 -12.94 45.88 22.57
CA GLY A 51 -13.75 44.86 23.25
C GLY A 51 -14.52 43.92 22.30
N LEU A 52 -14.39 44.08 20.97
CA LEU A 52 -15.05 43.24 19.98
C LEU A 52 -14.18 42.09 19.61
N THR A 53 -14.83 40.91 19.36
CA THR A 53 -14.18 39.70 18.88
C THR A 53 -14.39 39.58 17.37
N TYR A 54 -13.29 39.58 16.63
CA TYR A 54 -13.26 39.44 15.19
C TYR A 54 -13.02 38.00 14.81
N THR A 55 -13.86 37.45 13.89
CA THR A 55 -13.76 36.12 13.34
C THR A 55 -13.31 36.12 11.88
N THR A 56 -13.10 37.27 11.31
CA THR A 56 -12.59 37.50 9.95
C THR A 56 -11.51 38.61 9.98
N SER A 57 -10.61 38.59 9.02
CA SER A 57 -9.60 39.63 8.84
C SER A 57 -10.23 41.02 8.77
N ASN A 58 -9.64 41.99 9.43
CA ASN A 58 -10.14 43.35 9.47
C ASN A 58 -8.97 44.35 9.50
N ASN A 59 -8.99 45.34 8.58
CA ASN A 59 -7.99 46.39 8.47
C ASN A 59 -8.63 47.78 8.42
N THR A 60 -9.90 47.93 8.84
CA THR A 60 -10.68 49.15 8.77
C THR A 60 -11.29 49.54 10.12
N ALA A 61 -11.36 48.59 11.08
CA ALA A 61 -11.92 48.91 12.40
C ALA A 61 -11.03 49.97 13.10
N THR A 62 -11.67 50.91 13.75
CA THR A 62 -10.99 51.98 14.47
C THR A 62 -11.43 52.05 15.91
N TYR A 63 -10.51 52.42 16.78
CA TYR A 63 -10.74 52.68 18.19
C TYR A 63 -10.18 54.08 18.55
N THR A 64 -11.04 54.89 19.13
CA THR A 64 -10.64 56.25 19.54
C THR A 64 -10.40 56.29 21.05
N SER A 65 -9.22 56.68 21.43
CA SER A 65 -8.80 56.98 22.81
C SER A 65 -8.34 58.43 22.90
N THR A 66 -7.95 58.87 24.09
CA THR A 66 -7.42 60.22 24.30
C THR A 66 -5.90 60.16 24.41
N ASN A 67 -5.18 60.99 23.65
CA ASN A 67 -3.72 61.12 23.77
C ASN A 67 -3.30 61.93 25.01
N ALA A 68 -2.03 61.99 25.33
CA ALA A 68 -1.51 62.72 26.53
C ALA A 68 -1.83 64.15 26.55
N ALA A 69 -2.15 64.80 25.42
CA ALA A 69 -2.52 66.20 25.32
C ALA A 69 -4.04 66.45 25.35
N GLY A 70 -4.83 65.39 25.59
CA GLY A 70 -6.30 65.48 25.69
C GLY A 70 -7.03 65.48 24.35
N CYS A 71 -6.33 65.25 23.24
CA CYS A 71 -6.91 65.14 21.89
C CYS A 71 -7.15 63.71 21.51
N ASP A 72 -7.94 63.45 20.45
CA ASP A 72 -8.21 62.11 19.95
C ASP A 72 -6.92 61.39 19.48
N ASN A 73 -6.81 60.11 19.84
CA ASN A 73 -5.88 59.16 19.24
C ASN A 73 -6.69 58.04 18.61
N VAL A 74 -6.65 57.94 17.27
CA VAL A 74 -7.40 56.95 16.50
C VAL A 74 -6.46 55.80 16.08
N ALA A 75 -6.62 54.65 16.70
CA ALA A 75 -5.94 53.43 16.27
C ALA A 75 -6.78 52.70 15.19
N THR A 76 -6.11 52.24 14.14
CA THR A 76 -6.72 51.41 13.09
C THR A 76 -6.19 50.00 13.22
N LEU A 77 -7.09 49.01 13.26
CA LEU A 77 -6.75 47.61 13.35
C LEU A 77 -6.14 47.11 12.02
N ASN A 78 -5.09 46.29 12.11
CA ASN A 78 -4.57 45.50 11.01
C ASN A 78 -4.46 44.03 11.48
N LEU A 79 -5.52 43.25 11.19
CA LEU A 79 -5.71 41.88 11.65
C LEU A 79 -5.92 40.94 10.48
N THR A 80 -5.18 39.84 10.47
CA THR A 80 -5.42 38.67 9.61
C THR A 80 -5.98 37.53 10.45
N ILE A 81 -7.15 37.03 10.10
CA ILE A 81 -7.70 35.78 10.68
C ILE A 81 -7.48 34.65 9.68
N SER A 82 -6.88 33.57 10.15
CA SER A 82 -6.71 32.32 9.44
C SER A 82 -7.52 31.24 10.11
N ASN A 83 -7.95 30.24 9.31
CA ASN A 83 -8.67 29.08 9.83
C ASN A 83 -7.81 27.83 9.68
N SER A 84 -8.15 26.78 10.42
CA SER A 84 -7.59 25.44 10.18
C SER A 84 -7.90 24.97 8.77
N THR A 85 -7.03 24.14 8.25
CA THR A 85 -7.23 23.42 6.99
C THR A 85 -7.42 21.94 7.26
N THR A 86 -8.18 21.27 6.42
CA THR A 86 -8.39 19.83 6.48
C THR A 86 -8.05 19.20 5.16
N SER A 87 -7.53 17.97 5.19
CA SER A 87 -7.24 17.17 4.02
C SER A 87 -7.57 15.71 4.30
N THR A 88 -7.78 14.93 3.25
CA THR A 88 -7.92 13.47 3.35
C THR A 88 -6.77 12.83 2.57
N ASP A 89 -6.04 11.95 3.24
CA ASP A 89 -4.99 11.12 2.64
C ASP A 89 -5.58 9.74 2.34
N THR A 90 -5.79 9.44 1.06
CA THR A 90 -6.40 8.18 0.63
C THR A 90 -5.33 7.22 0.13
N GLN A 91 -5.24 6.05 0.76
CA GLN A 91 -4.27 5.01 0.50
C GLN A 91 -4.95 3.65 0.33
N VAL A 92 -4.44 2.85 -0.62
CA VAL A 92 -4.82 1.45 -0.80
C VAL A 92 -3.53 0.65 -0.88
N THR A 93 -3.36 -0.31 0.01
CA THR A 93 -2.12 -1.09 0.11
C THR A 93 -2.39 -2.53 0.56
N CYS A 94 -1.36 -3.35 0.51
CA CYS A 94 -1.43 -4.75 0.96
C CYS A 94 -0.82 -4.91 2.35
N ASP A 95 -1.51 -5.66 3.19
CA ASP A 95 -1.09 -6.15 4.51
C ASP A 95 -0.81 -5.07 5.54
N THR A 96 0.03 -4.08 5.25
CA THR A 96 0.42 -3.06 6.22
C THR A 96 0.67 -1.71 5.57
N TYR A 97 0.47 -0.63 6.33
CA TYR A 97 0.80 0.73 5.95
C TYR A 97 1.26 1.55 7.16
N THR A 98 2.41 2.21 7.06
CA THR A 98 2.86 3.17 8.09
C THR A 98 2.55 4.58 7.63
N TRP A 99 1.71 5.28 8.40
CA TRP A 99 1.24 6.62 8.06
C TRP A 99 2.12 7.73 8.67
N LEU A 100 1.73 8.99 8.44
CA LEU A 100 2.42 10.21 8.88
C LEU A 100 2.56 10.31 10.40
N ASP A 101 1.66 9.70 11.16
CA ASP A 101 1.68 9.63 12.62
C ASP A 101 2.72 8.65 13.18
N GLY A 102 3.41 7.91 12.30
CA GLY A 102 4.37 6.87 12.67
C GLY A 102 3.74 5.54 13.08
N VAL A 103 2.40 5.42 13.02
CA VAL A 103 1.68 4.18 13.36
C VAL A 103 1.61 3.28 12.13
N THR A 104 1.89 1.98 12.34
CA THR A 104 1.70 0.95 11.32
C THR A 104 0.34 0.31 11.47
N TYR A 105 -0.50 0.46 10.45
CA TYR A 105 -1.84 -0.11 10.37
C TYR A 105 -1.81 -1.44 9.65
N THR A 106 -2.49 -2.44 10.19
CA THR A 106 -2.66 -3.78 9.60
C THR A 106 -4.10 -4.05 9.19
N ILE A 107 -4.99 -3.10 9.42
CA ILE A 107 -6.40 -3.11 9.03
C ILE A 107 -6.77 -1.74 8.46
N SER A 108 -7.80 -1.69 7.62
CA SER A 108 -8.35 -0.44 7.08
C SER A 108 -8.71 0.53 8.18
N ASN A 109 -8.42 1.82 7.99
CA ASN A 109 -8.68 2.89 8.94
C ASN A 109 -9.07 4.17 8.21
N ASN A 110 -10.20 4.79 8.60
CA ASN A 110 -10.69 6.05 8.04
C ASN A 110 -10.99 7.11 9.13
N THR A 111 -10.41 6.97 10.31
CA THR A 111 -10.64 7.86 11.46
C THR A 111 -9.37 8.44 12.06
N ALA A 112 -8.20 7.88 11.74
CA ALA A 112 -6.94 8.40 12.24
C ALA A 112 -6.70 9.81 11.70
N THR A 113 -6.21 10.71 12.56
CA THR A 113 -5.91 12.08 12.21
C THR A 113 -4.49 12.44 12.59
N TRP A 114 -3.87 13.27 11.76
CA TRP A 114 -2.56 13.86 11.99
C TRP A 114 -2.65 15.38 11.92
N THR A 115 -2.25 16.06 12.99
CA THR A 115 -2.31 17.49 13.08
C THR A 115 -0.91 18.09 12.96
N THR A 116 -0.76 19.01 12.02
CA THR A 116 0.40 19.89 11.85
C THR A 116 -0.06 21.34 11.84
N THR A 117 0.83 22.28 11.60
CA THR A 117 0.47 23.69 11.40
C THR A 117 0.54 24.03 9.91
N ASN A 118 -0.43 24.82 9.43
CA ASN A 118 -0.38 25.39 8.09
C ASN A 118 0.64 26.55 8.02
N SER A 119 0.84 27.14 6.84
CA SER A 119 1.82 28.23 6.62
C SER A 119 1.52 29.52 7.41
N LEU A 120 0.32 29.65 7.96
CA LEU A 120 -0.11 30.78 8.76
C LEU A 120 -0.13 30.47 10.27
N GLY A 121 0.36 29.28 10.66
CA GLY A 121 0.49 28.87 12.05
C GLY A 121 -0.77 28.26 12.67
N CYS A 122 -1.83 28.03 11.89
CA CYS A 122 -3.06 27.40 12.36
C CYS A 122 -3.05 25.89 12.05
N ASP A 123 -3.94 25.14 12.70
CA ASP A 123 -3.99 23.69 12.52
C ASP A 123 -4.21 23.28 11.06
N ASN A 124 -3.46 22.29 10.64
CA ASN A 124 -3.68 21.54 9.42
C ASN A 124 -3.91 20.07 9.78
N ILE A 125 -5.14 19.60 9.63
CA ILE A 125 -5.58 18.25 10.06
C ILE A 125 -5.71 17.38 8.83
N ALA A 126 -4.84 16.37 8.71
CA ALA A 126 -4.99 15.29 7.75
C ALA A 126 -5.80 14.14 8.37
N THR A 127 -6.76 13.60 7.64
CA THR A 127 -7.51 12.40 8.02
C THR A 127 -7.12 11.26 7.09
N LEU A 128 -6.75 10.12 7.66
CA LEU A 128 -6.42 8.92 6.91
C LEU A 128 -7.71 8.28 6.35
N ASN A 129 -7.67 7.89 5.08
CA ASN A 129 -8.66 7.02 4.44
C ASN A 129 -7.91 5.83 3.84
N LEU A 130 -7.67 4.81 4.66
CA LEU A 130 -6.83 3.66 4.35
C LEU A 130 -7.66 2.42 4.09
N THR A 131 -7.42 1.79 2.95
CA THR A 131 -7.89 0.44 2.65
C THR A 131 -6.70 -0.52 2.68
N ILE A 132 -6.74 -1.49 3.59
CA ILE A 132 -5.79 -2.61 3.62
C ILE A 132 -6.45 -3.82 2.97
N ASN A 133 -5.84 -4.32 1.91
CA ASN A 133 -6.12 -5.61 1.31
C ASN A 133 -5.12 -6.64 1.84
N ASN A 134 -5.52 -7.90 1.93
CA ASN A 134 -4.63 -8.92 2.48
C ASN A 134 -4.08 -9.83 1.39
N SER A 135 -2.82 -10.19 1.53
CA SER A 135 -2.22 -11.33 0.84
C SER A 135 -2.93 -12.62 1.23
N THR A 136 -2.95 -13.58 0.33
CA THR A 136 -3.62 -14.87 0.52
C THR A 136 -2.63 -16.01 0.34
N THR A 137 -2.91 -17.13 0.99
CA THR A 137 -2.16 -18.38 0.80
C THR A 137 -3.10 -19.49 0.44
N SER A 138 -2.65 -20.42 -0.38
CA SER A 138 -3.39 -21.63 -0.76
C SER A 138 -2.47 -22.83 -0.85
N THR A 139 -3.02 -24.04 -0.78
CA THR A 139 -2.31 -25.27 -1.10
C THR A 139 -2.88 -25.83 -2.38
N ASP A 140 -2.03 -26.02 -3.37
CA ASP A 140 -2.40 -26.68 -4.62
C ASP A 140 -2.19 -28.19 -4.47
N ASN A 141 -3.28 -28.91 -4.23
CA ASN A 141 -3.29 -30.34 -4.04
C ASN A 141 -3.34 -31.05 -5.40
N VAL A 142 -2.18 -31.24 -6.02
CA VAL A 142 -2.05 -31.93 -7.30
C VAL A 142 -2.31 -33.44 -7.15
N GLY A 143 -1.96 -33.97 -5.98
CA GLY A 143 -2.15 -35.40 -5.68
C GLY A 143 -1.01 -36.28 -6.18
N VAL A 144 -1.36 -37.52 -6.63
CA VAL A 144 -0.38 -38.51 -7.06
C VAL A 144 -0.22 -38.47 -8.57
N ASN A 145 1.02 -38.40 -9.04
CA ASN A 145 1.40 -38.47 -10.44
C ASN A 145 2.54 -39.48 -10.63
N CYS A 146 2.64 -40.02 -11.84
CA CYS A 146 3.68 -40.99 -12.17
C CYS A 146 4.86 -40.30 -12.86
N ASP A 147 6.06 -40.63 -12.38
CA ASP A 147 7.38 -40.24 -12.91
C ASP A 147 7.67 -38.77 -12.89
N SER A 148 6.76 -37.89 -13.32
CA SER A 148 6.97 -36.44 -13.31
C SER A 148 5.66 -35.65 -13.39
N TYR A 149 5.73 -34.39 -12.94
CA TYR A 149 4.64 -33.42 -13.06
C TYR A 149 5.22 -32.03 -13.28
N THR A 150 4.72 -31.28 -14.25
CA THR A 150 5.09 -29.88 -14.46
C THR A 150 4.05 -29.00 -13.80
N TRP A 151 4.46 -28.21 -12.80
CA TRP A 151 3.58 -27.34 -12.04
C TRP A 151 3.43 -25.96 -12.68
N ILE A 152 2.59 -25.09 -12.09
CA ILE A 152 2.28 -23.73 -12.58
C ILE A 152 3.49 -22.79 -12.60
N ASP A 153 4.55 -23.09 -11.85
CA ASP A 153 5.82 -22.37 -11.85
C ASP A 153 6.70 -22.69 -13.09
N GLY A 154 6.26 -23.64 -13.93
CA GLY A 154 6.99 -24.10 -15.12
C GLY A 154 8.07 -25.13 -14.81
N VAL A 155 8.25 -25.55 -13.54
CA VAL A 155 9.23 -26.55 -13.14
C VAL A 155 8.64 -27.95 -13.23
N THR A 156 9.43 -28.88 -13.80
CA THR A 156 9.08 -30.31 -13.83
C THR A 156 9.70 -31.03 -12.63
N TYR A 157 8.84 -31.55 -11.77
CA TYR A 157 9.21 -32.31 -10.57
C TYR A 157 9.21 -33.78 -10.88
N THR A 158 10.31 -34.51 -10.59
CA THR A 158 10.48 -35.95 -10.71
C THR A 158 10.46 -36.67 -9.36
N THR A 159 10.30 -35.92 -8.29
CA THR A 159 10.15 -36.39 -6.91
C THR A 159 9.02 -35.68 -6.22
N SER A 160 8.41 -36.30 -5.21
CA SER A 160 7.39 -35.64 -4.38
C SER A 160 7.86 -34.34 -3.81
N ASN A 161 7.00 -33.29 -3.83
CA ASN A 161 7.30 -31.96 -3.32
C ASN A 161 6.06 -31.34 -2.70
N ASN A 162 6.19 -30.85 -1.44
CA ASN A 162 5.15 -30.16 -0.67
C ASN A 162 5.66 -28.86 -0.05
N SER A 163 6.68 -28.26 -0.64
CA SER A 163 7.30 -27.01 -0.16
C SER A 163 7.54 -25.97 -1.26
N ALA A 164 7.45 -26.36 -2.53
CA ALA A 164 7.57 -25.39 -3.63
C ALA A 164 6.43 -24.38 -3.57
N THR A 165 6.74 -23.12 -3.82
CA THR A 165 5.77 -22.02 -3.79
C THR A 165 5.75 -21.27 -5.11
N PHE A 166 4.57 -20.80 -5.48
CA PHE A 166 4.36 -19.91 -6.62
C PHE A 166 3.55 -18.71 -6.19
N THR A 167 4.08 -17.50 -6.43
CA THR A 167 3.41 -16.26 -6.11
C THR A 167 2.75 -15.67 -7.35
N SER A 168 1.47 -15.40 -7.23
CA SER A 168 0.64 -14.66 -8.18
C SER A 168 -0.03 -13.49 -7.48
N THR A 169 -0.81 -12.69 -8.18
CA THR A 169 -1.62 -11.63 -7.56
C THR A 169 -3.06 -12.09 -7.39
N ASN A 170 -3.66 -11.78 -6.23
CA ASN A 170 -5.07 -12.01 -5.99
C ASN A 170 -5.94 -10.91 -6.62
N ALA A 171 -7.26 -11.02 -6.52
CA ALA A 171 -8.21 -10.07 -7.12
C ALA A 171 -8.10 -8.63 -6.55
N ALA A 172 -7.51 -8.47 -5.38
CA ALA A 172 -7.27 -7.17 -4.75
C ALA A 172 -5.89 -6.59 -5.09
N GLY A 173 -5.08 -7.27 -5.92
CA GLY A 173 -3.75 -6.85 -6.33
C GLY A 173 -2.63 -7.20 -5.35
N CYS A 174 -2.93 -7.97 -4.28
CA CYS A 174 -1.95 -8.41 -3.29
C CYS A 174 -1.44 -9.82 -3.62
N ASP A 175 -0.38 -10.24 -2.93
CA ASP A 175 0.21 -11.56 -3.16
C ASP A 175 -0.78 -12.69 -2.89
N ASN A 176 -0.77 -13.68 -3.78
CA ASN A 176 -1.38 -14.98 -3.57
C ASN A 176 -0.30 -16.05 -3.70
N VAL A 177 0.09 -16.66 -2.59
CA VAL A 177 1.14 -17.67 -2.53
C VAL A 177 0.50 -19.06 -2.51
N ALA A 178 0.66 -19.80 -3.62
CA ALA A 178 0.29 -21.21 -3.69
C ALA A 178 1.48 -22.08 -3.25
N THR A 179 1.22 -23.09 -2.42
CA THR A 179 2.19 -24.12 -2.03
C THR A 179 1.82 -25.43 -2.68
N LEU A 180 2.78 -26.05 -3.39
CA LEU A 180 2.58 -27.34 -4.04
C LEU A 180 2.42 -28.44 -3.01
N ASN A 181 1.46 -29.35 -3.24
CA ASN A 181 1.34 -30.63 -2.57
C ASN A 181 1.27 -31.75 -3.63
N LEU A 182 2.43 -32.34 -3.93
CA LEU A 182 2.64 -33.31 -5.01
C LEU A 182 3.28 -34.59 -4.48
N THR A 183 2.69 -35.72 -4.85
CA THR A 183 3.31 -37.03 -4.68
C THR A 183 3.70 -37.57 -6.03
N ILE A 184 4.96 -37.96 -6.22
CA ILE A 184 5.45 -38.66 -7.39
C ILE A 184 5.70 -40.13 -7.02
N ASN A 185 5.04 -41.04 -7.74
CA ASN A 185 5.30 -42.43 -7.76
C ASN A 185 6.05 -42.80 -9.05
N ASN A 186 6.90 -43.80 -9.01
CA ASN A 186 7.70 -44.18 -10.18
C ASN A 186 7.15 -45.37 -10.87
N SER A 187 7.20 -45.38 -12.19
CA SER A 187 7.07 -46.58 -13.02
C SER A 187 8.18 -47.54 -12.71
N THR A 188 7.92 -48.85 -12.90
CA THR A 188 8.87 -49.93 -12.64
C THR A 188 9.10 -50.74 -13.90
N THR A 189 10.28 -51.36 -13.97
CA THR A 189 10.62 -52.32 -15.03
C THR A 189 11.01 -53.65 -14.39
N SER A 190 10.67 -54.74 -15.05
CA SER A 190 11.06 -56.09 -14.64
C SER A 190 11.39 -56.93 -15.85
N THR A 191 12.16 -58.03 -15.65
CA THR A 191 12.35 -59.05 -16.65
C THR A 191 11.56 -60.26 -16.19
N ASP A 192 10.65 -60.73 -17.04
CA ASP A 192 9.90 -61.96 -16.81
C ASP A 192 10.64 -63.15 -17.47
N ASN A 193 11.47 -63.79 -16.68
CA ASN A 193 12.22 -64.96 -17.13
C ASN A 193 11.34 -66.23 -17.07
N VAL A 194 10.74 -66.54 -18.19
CA VAL A 194 9.85 -67.76 -18.33
C VAL A 194 10.66 -68.97 -18.66
N GLY A 195 11.96 -68.80 -18.94
CA GLY A 195 12.87 -69.91 -19.17
C GLY A 195 12.74 -70.56 -20.57
N MET A 196 12.96 -71.90 -20.63
CA MET A 196 13.01 -72.69 -21.86
C MET A 196 11.71 -73.48 -22.09
N HIS A 197 11.14 -73.28 -23.30
CA HIS A 197 9.94 -73.98 -23.72
C HIS A 197 10.15 -74.71 -25.06
N CYS A 198 9.37 -75.74 -25.28
CA CYS A 198 9.39 -76.52 -26.55
C CYS A 198 8.32 -75.95 -27.50
N ASP A 199 8.72 -75.69 -28.75
CA ASP A 199 7.91 -75.27 -29.88
C ASP A 199 7.15 -73.97 -29.75
N SER A 200 6.49 -73.68 -28.62
CA SER A 200 5.77 -72.41 -28.41
C SER A 200 5.51 -72.08 -26.94
N TYR A 201 5.29 -70.79 -26.65
CA TYR A 201 4.87 -70.34 -25.35
C TYR A 201 3.91 -69.11 -25.52
N THR A 202 2.79 -69.10 -24.81
CA THR A 202 1.88 -67.93 -24.76
C THR A 202 2.15 -67.15 -23.52
N TRP A 203 2.52 -65.88 -23.73
CA TRP A 203 2.93 -64.96 -22.64
C TRP A 203 1.77 -64.12 -22.10
N LEU A 204 2.05 -63.25 -21.12
CA LEU A 204 1.09 -62.38 -20.44
C LEU A 204 0.37 -61.40 -21.37
N ASP A 205 0.98 -61.02 -22.50
CA ASP A 205 0.41 -60.15 -23.53
C ASP A 205 -0.64 -60.87 -24.43
N GLY A 206 -0.85 -62.19 -24.21
CA GLY A 206 -1.77 -63.00 -24.97
C GLY A 206 -1.21 -63.55 -26.31
N ASN A 207 0.03 -63.14 -26.66
CA ASN A 207 0.68 -63.60 -27.89
C ASN A 207 1.37 -64.97 -27.68
N THR A 208 1.32 -65.83 -28.74
CA THR A 208 2.05 -67.09 -28.77
C THR A 208 3.34 -66.93 -29.57
N TYR A 209 4.48 -67.12 -28.91
CA TYR A 209 5.82 -67.08 -29.47
C TYR A 209 6.29 -68.46 -29.87
N THR A 210 6.74 -68.61 -31.13
CA THR A 210 7.32 -69.85 -31.69
C THR A 210 8.86 -69.75 -31.85
N ASN A 211 9.42 -68.65 -31.48
CA ASN A 211 10.87 -68.36 -31.46
C ASN A 211 11.25 -67.75 -30.16
N SER A 212 12.50 -67.91 -29.74
CA SER A 212 13.06 -67.18 -28.57
C SER A 212 12.84 -65.66 -28.69
N ASN A 213 12.46 -65.04 -27.60
CA ASN A 213 12.18 -63.59 -27.55
C ASN A 213 12.59 -62.98 -26.23
N ASN A 214 13.38 -61.89 -26.29
CA ASN A 214 13.84 -61.11 -25.12
C ASN A 214 13.60 -59.61 -25.31
N THR A 215 12.66 -59.23 -26.18
CA THR A 215 12.33 -57.84 -26.49
C THR A 215 10.84 -57.49 -26.37
N ALA A 216 9.99 -58.52 -26.33
CA ALA A 216 8.55 -58.29 -26.15
C ALA A 216 8.30 -57.70 -24.75
N THR A 217 7.41 -56.70 -24.70
CA THR A 217 7.05 -56.03 -23.44
C THR A 217 5.57 -56.13 -23.17
N TYR A 218 5.24 -56.18 -21.88
CA TYR A 218 3.87 -56.16 -21.38
C TYR A 218 3.77 -55.11 -20.28
N THR A 219 2.86 -54.16 -20.44
CA THR A 219 2.64 -53.10 -19.45
C THR A 219 1.44 -53.45 -18.57
N SER A 220 1.65 -53.49 -17.28
CA SER A 220 0.65 -53.61 -16.23
C SER A 220 0.76 -52.43 -15.27
N THR A 221 -0.10 -52.38 -14.25
CA THR A 221 -0.04 -51.34 -13.23
C THR A 221 0.67 -51.86 -11.98
N ASN A 222 1.65 -51.13 -11.48
CA ASN A 222 2.34 -51.49 -10.23
C ASN A 222 1.47 -51.15 -8.99
N ALA A 223 1.91 -51.50 -7.79
CA ALA A 223 1.18 -51.27 -6.54
C ALA A 223 0.99 -49.79 -6.22
N ALA A 224 1.77 -48.92 -6.81
CA ALA A 224 1.70 -47.44 -6.63
C ALA A 224 0.80 -46.76 -7.68
N GLY A 225 0.19 -47.54 -8.58
CA GLY A 225 -0.71 -47.06 -9.62
C GLY A 225 -0.03 -46.59 -10.91
N CYS A 226 1.28 -46.77 -11.03
CA CYS A 226 2.07 -46.39 -12.20
C CYS A 226 2.40 -47.61 -13.07
N ASP A 227 2.98 -47.37 -14.26
CA ASP A 227 3.31 -48.46 -15.16
C ASP A 227 4.34 -49.42 -14.57
N ASN A 228 4.10 -50.72 -14.81
CA ASN A 228 5.10 -51.76 -14.65
C ASN A 228 5.31 -52.45 -15.98
N VAL A 229 6.47 -52.24 -16.58
CA VAL A 229 6.83 -52.79 -17.88
C VAL A 229 7.65 -54.08 -17.70
N ALA A 230 7.04 -55.24 -17.93
CA ALA A 230 7.75 -56.49 -17.95
C ALA A 230 8.33 -56.76 -19.35
N THR A 231 9.60 -57.15 -19.41
CA THR A 231 10.24 -57.63 -20.66
C THR A 231 10.36 -59.13 -20.62
N LEU A 232 9.88 -59.79 -21.65
CA LEU A 232 9.96 -61.25 -21.78
C LEU A 232 11.42 -61.68 -21.94
N ASP A 233 11.78 -62.77 -21.24
CA ASP A 233 13.02 -63.54 -21.45
C ASP A 233 12.64 -65.00 -21.68
N LEU A 234 12.53 -65.34 -22.99
CA LEU A 234 12.02 -66.63 -23.47
C LEU A 234 13.00 -67.35 -24.42
N THR A 235 13.31 -68.60 -24.12
CA THR A 235 14.03 -69.46 -25.05
C THR A 235 13.08 -70.51 -25.60
N ILE A 236 12.97 -70.65 -26.93
CA ILE A 236 12.22 -71.71 -27.62
C ILE A 236 13.19 -72.69 -28.26
N ASN A 237 13.02 -73.98 -27.90
CA ASN A 237 13.67 -75.09 -28.57
C ASN A 237 12.62 -75.85 -29.42
N ASN A 238 12.91 -76.03 -30.70
CA ASN A 238 11.98 -76.74 -31.61
C ASN A 238 12.16 -78.23 -31.52
N SER A 239 11.03 -78.91 -31.53
CA SER A 239 11.01 -80.37 -31.65
C SER A 239 11.62 -80.81 -32.96
N THR A 240 12.37 -81.88 -32.93
CA THR A 240 12.88 -82.51 -34.13
C THR A 240 12.14 -83.87 -34.36
N SER A 241 11.73 -84.11 -35.59
CA SER A 241 11.16 -85.34 -35.96
C SER A 241 12.19 -86.25 -36.69
N SER A 242 12.29 -87.46 -36.29
CA SER A 242 13.06 -88.45 -37.01
C SER A 242 12.16 -89.61 -37.45
N SER A 243 12.28 -90.06 -38.72
CA SER A 243 11.57 -91.25 -39.23
C SER A 243 12.55 -92.44 -39.19
N PHE A 244 12.06 -93.50 -38.66
CA PHE A 244 12.78 -94.82 -38.68
C PHE A 244 12.03 -95.77 -39.57
N SER A 245 12.64 -96.27 -40.60
CA SER A 245 12.05 -97.33 -41.47
C SER A 245 12.72 -98.69 -41.24
N ILE A 246 11.89 -99.62 -40.94
CA ILE A 246 12.29 -101.04 -40.84
C ILE A 246 11.80 -101.77 -42.09
N SER A 247 12.66 -102.46 -42.78
CA SER A 247 12.30 -103.39 -43.85
C SER A 247 12.58 -104.79 -43.36
N GLU A 248 11.52 -105.63 -43.29
CA GLU A 248 11.64 -107.10 -43.00
C GLU A 248 11.55 -107.84 -44.30
N CYS A 249 12.43 -108.84 -44.45
CA CYS A 249 12.35 -109.83 -45.52
C CYS A 249 11.83 -111.15 -44.94
N TYR A 250 10.78 -111.71 -45.55
CA TYR A 250 10.33 -113.05 -45.29
C TYR A 250 10.99 -114.02 -46.26
#